data_efc96504925891ceb1b95ab74af702ab
#
_entry.id   efc96504925891ceb1b95ab74af702ab
#
_cell.length_a   1.000
_cell.length_b   1.000
_cell.length_c   1.000
_cell.angle_alpha   90.00
_cell.angle_beta   90.00
_cell.angle_gamma   90.00
#
_symmetry.space_group_name_H-M   'P 1'
#
loop_
_entity.id
_entity.type
_entity.pdbx_description
1 polymer ?
#
loop_
_entity_poly.entity_id
_entity_poly.type
_entity_poly.pdbx_seq_one_letter_code
_entity_poly.pdbx_strand_id
1 'polypeptide(L)'
;MSNKANVNTNSATKNAAIHAANINGQDAIALLVADHREVSEMFKQFEELSDRAKASKQKLVEKICNSLIAHTQIEEEIFYPAVREQVKDADDMVDEAVVEHQAAKDLIKQLQEMDPDEDLYDAKVKVLGEEIEHHVKEEEEEMFKQAKKSGLDLMALGQEMAQRKQEILSTL
;
A
#
# COMPACT_ATOMS: atom_id res chain seq x y z
N MET A 1 -33.29 -16.31 -32.26
CA MET A 1 -32.92 -14.96 -31.79
C MET A 1 -32.16 -15.18 -30.48
N SER A 2 -30.85 -15.04 -30.55
CA SER A 2 -29.91 -15.62 -29.59
C SER A 2 -29.63 -14.72 -28.41
N ASN A 3 -29.71 -15.32 -27.26
CA ASN A 3 -29.35 -14.78 -25.95
C ASN A 3 -27.81 -14.74 -25.83
N LYS A 4 -27.21 -13.57 -25.79
CA LYS A 4 -25.81 -13.34 -25.42
C LYS A 4 -25.71 -12.19 -24.44
N ALA A 5 -25.87 -12.48 -23.18
CA ALA A 5 -25.40 -11.60 -22.10
C ALA A 5 -25.44 -12.43 -20.80
N ASN A 6 -24.36 -13.09 -20.42
CA ASN A 6 -24.05 -13.39 -19.02
C ASN A 6 -22.75 -14.20 -18.87
N VAL A 7 -21.59 -13.60 -19.03
CA VAL A 7 -20.31 -14.28 -18.73
C VAL A 7 -19.33 -13.44 -17.90
N ASN A 8 -19.56 -12.14 -17.66
CA ASN A 8 -18.51 -11.28 -17.10
C ASN A 8 -18.66 -10.89 -15.62
N THR A 9 -19.76 -11.26 -14.95
CA THR A 9 -19.96 -10.91 -13.53
C THR A 9 -19.37 -11.94 -12.54
N ASN A 10 -19.07 -13.15 -13.02
CA ASN A 10 -18.64 -14.25 -12.15
C ASN A 10 -17.11 -14.29 -11.89
N SER A 11 -16.33 -13.57 -12.69
CA SER A 11 -14.85 -13.51 -12.54
C SER A 11 -14.44 -12.45 -11.52
N ALA A 12 -15.06 -11.29 -11.55
CA ALA A 12 -14.78 -10.19 -10.60
C ALA A 12 -15.17 -10.54 -9.16
N THR A 13 -16.33 -11.18 -8.98
CA THR A 13 -16.79 -11.64 -7.66
C THR A 13 -15.97 -12.80 -7.10
N LYS A 14 -15.46 -13.69 -7.94
CA LYS A 14 -14.54 -14.76 -7.49
C LYS A 14 -13.18 -14.22 -7.10
N ASN A 15 -12.64 -13.25 -7.83
CA ASN A 15 -11.36 -12.63 -7.49
C ASN A 15 -11.47 -11.81 -6.20
N ALA A 16 -12.54 -11.07 -5.98
CA ALA A 16 -12.80 -10.36 -4.74
C ALA A 16 -12.97 -11.31 -3.53
N ALA A 17 -13.65 -12.44 -3.71
CA ALA A 17 -13.82 -13.44 -2.66
C ALA A 17 -12.54 -14.21 -2.34
N ILE A 18 -11.67 -14.46 -3.34
CA ILE A 18 -10.35 -15.08 -3.13
C ILE A 18 -9.41 -14.10 -2.44
N HIS A 19 -9.47 -12.81 -2.80
CA HIS A 19 -8.70 -11.76 -2.13
C HIS A 19 -9.12 -11.60 -0.67
N ALA A 20 -10.42 -11.52 -0.39
CA ALA A 20 -10.97 -11.43 0.96
C ALA A 20 -10.66 -12.68 1.82
N ALA A 21 -10.66 -13.88 1.23
CA ALA A 21 -10.32 -15.10 1.95
C ALA A 21 -8.83 -15.23 2.27
N ASN A 22 -7.95 -14.58 1.49
CA ASN A 22 -6.50 -14.61 1.71
C ASN A 22 -6.05 -13.59 2.77
N ILE A 23 -6.82 -12.51 2.99
CA ILE A 23 -6.52 -11.46 3.95
C ILE A 23 -6.76 -11.93 5.41
N ASN A 24 -7.75 -12.79 5.63
CA ASN A 24 -8.15 -13.24 6.98
C ASN A 24 -7.22 -14.28 7.64
N GLY A 25 -6.12 -14.65 7.01
CA GLY A 25 -5.19 -15.65 7.54
C GLY A 25 -3.72 -15.26 7.50
N GLN A 26 -3.41 -14.01 7.18
CA GLN A 26 -2.03 -13.51 7.13
C GLN A 26 -1.67 -12.82 8.45
N ASP A 27 -0.42 -13.00 8.89
CA ASP A 27 0.15 -12.18 9.96
C ASP A 27 0.41 -10.74 9.45
N ALA A 28 0.63 -9.81 10.39
CA ALA A 28 0.83 -8.39 10.08
C ALA A 28 1.96 -8.16 9.07
N ILE A 29 3.08 -8.83 9.21
CA ILE A 29 4.23 -8.66 8.32
C ILE A 29 3.95 -9.25 6.94
N ALA A 30 3.30 -10.40 6.86
CA ALA A 30 2.91 -10.99 5.58
C ALA A 30 1.92 -10.10 4.81
N LEU A 31 1.01 -9.42 5.52
CA LEU A 31 0.08 -8.44 4.95
C LEU A 31 0.85 -7.23 4.39
N LEU A 32 1.73 -6.62 5.19
CA LEU A 32 2.51 -5.45 4.77
C LEU A 32 3.43 -5.77 3.59
N VAL A 33 4.16 -6.89 3.63
CA VAL A 33 5.01 -7.33 2.51
C VAL A 33 4.20 -7.58 1.23
N ALA A 34 2.97 -8.08 1.33
CA ALA A 34 2.11 -8.23 0.16
C ALA A 34 1.74 -6.87 -0.45
N ASP A 35 1.45 -5.88 0.39
CA ASP A 35 1.17 -4.50 -0.03
C ASP A 35 2.38 -3.85 -0.71
N HIS A 36 3.58 -3.99 -0.13
CA HIS A 36 4.83 -3.50 -0.73
C HIS A 36 5.03 -4.02 -2.15
N ARG A 37 4.81 -5.32 -2.34
CA ARG A 37 4.94 -5.95 -3.66
C ARG A 37 3.89 -5.48 -4.65
N GLU A 38 2.65 -5.32 -4.21
CA GLU A 38 1.55 -4.82 -5.05
C GLU A 38 1.85 -3.41 -5.54
N VAL A 39 2.27 -2.52 -4.63
CA VAL A 39 2.61 -1.13 -4.98
C VAL A 39 3.85 -1.07 -5.87
N SER A 40 4.91 -1.82 -5.57
CA SER A 40 6.11 -1.91 -6.41
C SER A 40 5.78 -2.36 -7.84
N GLU A 41 4.88 -3.32 -8.00
CA GLU A 41 4.43 -3.77 -9.31
C GLU A 41 3.62 -2.69 -10.05
N MET A 42 2.81 -1.90 -9.33
CA MET A 42 2.08 -0.78 -9.93
C MET A 42 3.02 0.34 -10.41
N PHE A 43 4.09 0.66 -9.67
CA PHE A 43 5.11 1.62 -10.12
C PHE A 43 5.82 1.12 -11.40
N LYS A 44 6.18 -0.15 -11.49
CA LYS A 44 6.77 -0.74 -12.71
C LYS A 44 5.81 -0.64 -13.90
N GLN A 45 4.53 -0.95 -13.67
CA GLN A 45 3.52 -0.80 -14.72
C GLN A 45 3.39 0.65 -15.18
N PHE A 46 3.55 1.63 -14.27
CA PHE A 46 3.55 3.03 -14.63
C PHE A 46 4.72 3.40 -15.55
N GLU A 47 5.91 2.89 -15.28
CA GLU A 47 7.11 3.12 -16.11
C GLU A 47 6.98 2.53 -17.52
N GLU A 48 6.19 1.45 -17.68
CA GLU A 48 5.94 0.83 -18.98
C GLU A 48 4.90 1.59 -19.83
N LEU A 49 4.13 2.51 -19.25
CA LEU A 49 3.14 3.28 -19.97
C LEU A 49 3.79 4.36 -20.85
N SER A 50 3.31 4.45 -22.07
CA SER A 50 3.74 5.52 -22.98
C SER A 50 3.28 6.91 -22.51
N ASP A 51 3.97 7.97 -22.92
CA ASP A 51 3.62 9.36 -22.60
C ASP A 51 2.19 9.75 -23.04
N ARG A 52 1.64 9.04 -24.02
CA ARG A 52 0.28 9.28 -24.54
C ARG A 52 -0.81 8.57 -23.75
N ALA A 53 -0.46 7.64 -22.86
CA ALA A 53 -1.41 6.82 -22.12
C ALA A 53 -1.98 7.54 -20.87
N LYS A 54 -2.34 8.81 -20.99
CA LYS A 54 -2.71 9.71 -19.87
C LYS A 54 -3.83 9.15 -18.99
N ALA A 55 -4.91 8.64 -19.57
CA ALA A 55 -6.01 8.05 -18.81
C ALA A 55 -5.59 6.77 -18.04
N SER A 56 -4.66 5.99 -18.60
CA SER A 56 -4.12 4.80 -17.92
C SER A 56 -3.18 5.20 -16.79
N LYS A 57 -2.34 6.22 -17.00
CA LYS A 57 -1.48 6.81 -15.97
C LYS A 57 -2.31 7.31 -14.79
N GLN A 58 -3.36 8.10 -15.04
CA GLN A 58 -4.24 8.63 -14.01
C GLN A 58 -4.86 7.52 -13.15
N LYS A 59 -5.46 6.52 -13.80
CA LYS A 59 -6.10 5.40 -13.09
C LYS A 59 -5.10 4.58 -12.26
N LEU A 60 -3.88 4.44 -12.77
CA LEU A 60 -2.86 3.67 -12.07
C LEU A 60 -2.31 4.46 -10.86
N VAL A 61 -2.08 5.76 -11.02
CA VAL A 61 -1.66 6.65 -9.93
C VAL A 61 -2.74 6.75 -8.85
N GLU A 62 -4.03 6.83 -9.22
CA GLU A 62 -5.13 6.78 -8.27
C GLU A 62 -5.09 5.50 -7.42
N LYS A 63 -4.84 4.35 -8.04
CA LYS A 63 -4.69 3.08 -7.31
C LYS A 63 -3.46 3.07 -6.41
N ILE A 64 -2.32 3.55 -6.90
CA ILE A 64 -1.09 3.68 -6.10
C ILE A 64 -1.36 4.54 -4.87
N CYS A 65 -1.92 5.73 -5.06
CA CYS A 65 -2.23 6.66 -3.97
C CYS A 65 -3.17 6.03 -2.94
N ASN A 66 -4.27 5.41 -3.37
CA ASN A 66 -5.22 4.78 -2.46
C ASN A 66 -4.61 3.61 -1.68
N SER A 67 -3.78 2.79 -2.34
CA SER A 67 -3.06 1.70 -1.69
C SER A 67 -2.08 2.22 -0.64
N LEU A 68 -1.30 3.25 -0.97
CA LEU A 68 -0.34 3.86 -0.04
C LEU A 68 -1.03 4.54 1.14
N ILE A 69 -2.15 5.26 0.92
CA ILE A 69 -2.93 5.87 2.00
C ILE A 69 -3.42 4.81 2.99
N ALA A 70 -3.99 3.71 2.48
CA ALA A 70 -4.49 2.64 3.34
C ALA A 70 -3.35 1.93 4.09
N HIS A 71 -2.23 1.69 3.42
CA HIS A 71 -1.04 1.04 3.97
C HIS A 71 -0.42 1.87 5.10
N THR A 72 -0.05 3.12 4.83
CA THR A 72 0.56 3.99 5.84
C THR A 72 -0.35 4.22 7.05
N GLN A 73 -1.66 4.25 6.82
CA GLN A 73 -2.61 4.46 7.91
C GLN A 73 -2.72 3.26 8.84
N ILE A 74 -2.75 2.01 8.34
CA ILE A 74 -2.78 0.83 9.20
C ILE A 74 -1.48 0.64 9.97
N GLU A 75 -0.36 1.07 9.43
CA GLU A 75 0.92 1.05 10.13
C GLU A 75 0.95 2.08 11.25
N GLU A 76 0.62 3.32 10.99
CA GLU A 76 0.62 4.39 11.98
C GLU A 76 -0.43 4.20 13.09
N GLU A 77 -1.59 3.60 12.77
CA GLU A 77 -2.66 3.37 13.75
C GLU A 77 -2.46 2.09 14.58
N ILE A 78 -1.85 1.03 14.01
CA ILE A 78 -1.85 -0.30 14.62
C ILE A 78 -0.43 -0.86 14.76
N PHE A 79 0.33 -0.97 13.66
CA PHE A 79 1.60 -1.68 13.66
C PHE A 79 2.70 -0.93 14.42
N TYR A 80 2.92 0.34 14.13
CA TYR A 80 3.96 1.15 14.77
C TYR A 80 3.76 1.33 16.28
N PRO A 81 2.53 1.58 16.79
CA PRO A 81 2.30 1.58 18.23
C PRO A 81 2.67 0.26 18.90
N ALA A 82 2.33 -0.89 18.29
CA ALA A 82 2.69 -2.19 18.81
C ALA A 82 4.21 -2.45 18.79
N VAL A 83 4.89 -2.00 17.72
CA VAL A 83 6.36 -2.06 17.62
C VAL A 83 7.02 -1.24 18.72
N ARG A 84 6.58 0.01 18.94
CA ARG A 84 7.10 0.88 20.02
C ARG A 84 6.95 0.25 21.40
N GLU A 85 5.84 -0.44 21.65
CA GLU A 85 5.58 -1.05 22.94
C GLU A 85 6.45 -2.29 23.22
N GLN A 86 6.71 -3.10 22.20
CA GLN A 86 7.29 -4.44 22.37
C GLN A 86 8.73 -4.57 21.87
N VAL A 87 9.18 -3.69 20.98
CA VAL A 87 10.53 -3.72 20.42
C VAL A 87 11.40 -2.73 21.17
N LYS A 88 12.49 -3.23 21.74
CA LYS A 88 13.43 -2.38 22.46
C LYS A 88 14.10 -1.38 21.51
N ASP A 89 14.21 -0.12 21.96
CA ASP A 89 14.89 0.97 21.24
C ASP A 89 14.30 1.23 19.82
N ALA A 90 12.97 1.00 19.64
CA ALA A 90 12.29 1.15 18.35
C ALA A 90 11.91 2.60 18.01
N ASP A 91 11.98 3.52 18.95
CA ASP A 91 11.45 4.89 18.78
C ASP A 91 12.07 5.62 17.59
N ASP A 92 13.39 5.63 17.48
CA ASP A 92 14.08 6.33 16.37
C ASP A 92 13.68 5.77 15.00
N MET A 93 13.61 4.44 14.89
CA MET A 93 13.24 3.75 13.64
C MET A 93 11.77 4.02 13.24
N VAL A 94 10.86 4.05 14.21
CA VAL A 94 9.45 4.36 13.95
C VAL A 94 9.28 5.85 13.68
N ASP A 95 10.02 6.75 14.35
CA ASP A 95 9.99 8.18 14.06
C ASP A 95 10.44 8.49 12.64
N GLU A 96 11.50 7.82 12.15
CA GLU A 96 11.98 7.94 10.78
C GLU A 96 10.92 7.49 9.78
N ALA A 97 10.32 6.31 9.97
CA ALA A 97 9.24 5.80 9.14
C ALA A 97 8.03 6.75 9.07
N VAL A 98 7.64 7.37 10.19
CA VAL A 98 6.55 8.37 10.21
C VAL A 98 6.90 9.62 9.41
N VAL A 99 8.16 10.09 9.45
CA VAL A 99 8.62 11.24 8.66
C VAL A 99 8.61 10.91 7.16
N GLU A 100 9.06 9.72 6.77
CA GLU A 100 9.01 9.25 5.39
C GLU A 100 7.57 9.12 4.88
N HIS A 101 6.66 8.59 5.70
CA HIS A 101 5.24 8.56 5.40
C HIS A 101 4.66 9.97 5.16
N GLN A 102 5.07 10.96 5.94
CA GLN A 102 4.61 12.33 5.73
C GLN A 102 5.08 12.88 4.38
N ALA A 103 6.33 12.63 3.99
CA ALA A 103 6.86 13.03 2.68
C ALA A 103 6.06 12.37 1.54
N ALA A 104 5.81 11.07 1.64
CA ALA A 104 4.98 10.35 0.68
C ALA A 104 3.54 10.89 0.60
N LYS A 105 2.89 11.17 1.74
CA LYS A 105 1.54 11.77 1.81
C LYS A 105 1.48 13.14 1.13
N ASP A 106 2.52 13.96 1.26
CA ASP A 106 2.59 15.27 0.62
C ASP A 106 2.68 15.14 -0.91
N LEU A 107 3.44 14.16 -1.43
CA LEU A 107 3.49 13.85 -2.87
C LEU A 107 2.16 13.26 -3.36
N ILE A 108 1.55 12.35 -2.62
CA ILE A 108 0.24 11.78 -2.94
C ILE A 108 -0.80 12.88 -3.08
N LYS A 109 -0.87 13.81 -2.13
CA LYS A 109 -1.81 14.94 -2.19
C LYS A 109 -1.59 15.78 -3.44
N GLN A 110 -0.35 16.09 -3.80
CA GLN A 110 -0.05 16.82 -5.02
C GLN A 110 -0.50 16.07 -6.27
N LEU A 111 -0.23 14.76 -6.35
CA LEU A 111 -0.61 13.92 -7.49
C LEU A 111 -2.14 13.79 -7.64
N GLN A 112 -2.88 13.75 -6.53
CA GLN A 112 -4.35 13.74 -6.55
C GLN A 112 -4.98 15.05 -7.05
N GLU A 113 -4.25 16.16 -6.95
CA GLU A 113 -4.68 17.48 -7.42
C GLU A 113 -4.22 17.80 -8.85
N MET A 114 -3.36 16.95 -9.46
CA MET A 114 -2.75 17.18 -10.78
C MET A 114 -3.45 16.39 -11.90
N ASP A 115 -3.44 16.98 -13.09
CA ASP A 115 -3.75 16.25 -14.33
C ASP A 115 -2.49 15.55 -14.88
N PRO A 116 -2.64 14.34 -15.48
CA PRO A 116 -1.50 13.62 -16.07
C PRO A 116 -0.78 14.34 -17.22
N ASP A 117 -1.36 15.43 -17.74
CA ASP A 117 -0.76 16.28 -18.77
C ASP A 117 0.09 17.42 -18.21
N GLU A 118 0.05 17.63 -16.91
CA GLU A 118 0.83 18.68 -16.25
C GLU A 118 2.33 18.35 -16.22
N ASP A 119 3.14 19.40 -16.34
CA ASP A 119 4.58 19.29 -16.12
C ASP A 119 4.87 18.74 -14.71
N LEU A 120 5.86 17.88 -14.62
CA LEU A 120 6.31 17.21 -13.40
C LEU A 120 5.39 16.08 -12.87
N TYR A 121 4.25 15.76 -13.49
CA TYR A 121 3.42 14.66 -13.03
C TYR A 121 4.20 13.33 -12.98
N ASP A 122 4.80 12.92 -14.10
CA ASP A 122 5.59 11.69 -14.17
C ASP A 122 6.81 11.73 -13.24
N ALA A 123 7.45 12.89 -13.11
CA ALA A 123 8.59 13.06 -12.20
C ALA A 123 8.19 12.87 -10.73
N LYS A 124 7.02 13.39 -10.32
CA LYS A 124 6.52 13.19 -8.96
C LYS A 124 6.15 11.74 -8.67
N VAL A 125 5.55 11.04 -9.64
CA VAL A 125 5.27 9.59 -9.50
C VAL A 125 6.56 8.82 -9.33
N LYS A 126 7.61 9.16 -10.10
CA LYS A 126 8.91 8.52 -10.00
C LYS A 126 9.56 8.77 -8.62
N VAL A 127 9.59 10.02 -8.16
CA VAL A 127 10.14 10.36 -6.84
C VAL A 127 9.38 9.66 -5.72
N LEU A 128 8.04 9.62 -5.80
CA LEU A 128 7.23 8.85 -4.84
C LEU A 128 7.64 7.37 -4.83
N GLY A 129 7.85 6.76 -6.00
CA GLY A 129 8.30 5.37 -6.10
C GLY A 129 9.67 5.13 -5.46
N GLU A 130 10.63 6.05 -5.68
CA GLU A 130 11.98 5.98 -5.10
C GLU A 130 11.94 6.13 -3.56
N GLU A 131 11.11 7.03 -3.02
CA GLU A 131 10.91 7.19 -1.57
C GLU A 131 10.27 5.94 -0.95
N ILE A 132 9.24 5.38 -1.58
CA ILE A 132 8.59 4.15 -1.11
C ILE A 132 9.55 2.95 -1.18
N GLU A 133 10.37 2.82 -2.22
CA GLU A 133 11.36 1.73 -2.31
C GLU A 133 12.39 1.81 -1.18
N HIS A 134 12.85 3.02 -0.84
CA HIS A 134 13.77 3.25 0.27
C HIS A 134 13.14 2.83 1.61
N HIS A 135 11.98 3.36 1.92
CA HIS A 135 11.20 3.08 3.11
C HIS A 135 10.92 1.58 3.31
N VAL A 136 10.39 0.92 2.29
CA VAL A 136 10.10 -0.53 2.29
C VAL A 136 11.33 -1.37 2.60
N LYS A 137 12.49 -0.97 2.04
CA LYS A 137 13.73 -1.68 2.29
C LYS A 137 14.14 -1.61 3.77
N GLU A 138 14.06 -0.45 4.38
CA GLU A 138 14.41 -0.28 5.80
C GLU A 138 13.44 -1.02 6.71
N GLU A 139 12.14 -0.97 6.44
CA GLU A 139 11.17 -1.74 7.19
C GLU A 139 11.41 -3.26 7.09
N GLU A 140 11.57 -3.80 5.90
CA GLU A 140 11.75 -5.24 5.71
C GLU A 140 13.11 -5.74 6.24
N GLU A 141 14.15 -4.92 6.12
CA GLU A 141 15.49 -5.28 6.55
C GLU A 141 15.73 -5.08 8.05
N GLU A 142 15.02 -4.14 8.70
CA GLU A 142 15.25 -3.80 10.10
C GLU A 142 14.00 -4.01 10.97
N MET A 143 12.96 -3.22 10.78
CA MET A 143 11.77 -3.19 11.64
C MET A 143 11.07 -4.55 11.72
N PHE A 144 10.80 -5.18 10.58
CA PHE A 144 10.10 -6.47 10.54
C PHE A 144 10.92 -7.60 11.16
N LYS A 145 12.24 -7.55 11.03
CA LYS A 145 13.12 -8.54 11.69
C LYS A 145 13.10 -8.40 13.20
N GLN A 146 13.03 -7.18 13.71
CA GLN A 146 12.93 -6.92 15.14
C GLN A 146 11.55 -7.29 15.68
N ALA A 147 10.47 -6.91 14.97
CA ALA A 147 9.10 -7.26 15.31
C ALA A 147 8.89 -8.78 15.40
N LYS A 148 9.45 -9.57 14.47
CA LYS A 148 9.39 -11.04 14.51
C LYS A 148 10.05 -11.64 15.76
N LYS A 149 11.05 -10.97 16.33
CA LYS A 149 11.81 -11.46 17.50
C LYS A 149 11.24 -10.94 18.83
N SER A 150 10.37 -9.95 18.82
CA SER A 150 9.90 -9.26 20.03
C SER A 150 8.84 -10.01 20.81
N GLY A 151 8.18 -11.02 20.21
CA GLY A 151 7.05 -11.72 20.81
C GLY A 151 5.70 -11.08 20.54
N LEU A 152 5.62 -10.11 19.63
CA LEU A 152 4.35 -9.55 19.14
C LEU A 152 3.41 -10.65 18.61
N ASP A 153 2.13 -10.55 18.94
CA ASP A 153 1.10 -11.39 18.33
C ASP A 153 0.79 -10.87 16.90
N LEU A 154 1.69 -11.23 15.98
CA LEU A 154 1.60 -10.78 14.57
C LEU A 154 0.32 -11.28 13.89
N MET A 155 -0.27 -12.40 14.34
CA MET A 155 -1.52 -12.90 13.79
C MET A 155 -2.71 -12.04 14.21
N ALA A 156 -2.80 -11.67 15.49
CA ALA A 156 -3.84 -10.75 15.97
C ALA A 156 -3.72 -9.38 15.32
N LEU A 157 -2.50 -8.81 15.25
CA LEU A 157 -2.25 -7.55 14.55
C LEU A 157 -2.64 -7.63 13.07
N GLY A 158 -2.30 -8.71 12.38
CA GLY A 158 -2.65 -8.89 10.97
C GLY A 158 -4.16 -8.90 10.72
N GLN A 159 -4.94 -9.51 11.61
CA GLN A 159 -6.42 -9.50 11.53
C GLN A 159 -6.98 -8.09 11.73
N GLU A 160 -6.50 -7.36 12.73
CA GLU A 160 -6.93 -5.99 13.00
C GLU A 160 -6.57 -5.05 11.84
N MET A 161 -5.34 -5.12 11.35
CA MET A 161 -4.86 -4.33 10.21
C MET A 161 -5.65 -4.63 8.93
N ALA A 162 -5.94 -5.90 8.65
CA ALA A 162 -6.71 -6.30 7.48
C ALA A 162 -8.15 -5.75 7.52
N GLN A 163 -8.81 -5.79 8.67
CA GLN A 163 -10.13 -5.20 8.86
C GLN A 163 -10.07 -3.68 8.67
N ARG A 164 -9.13 -3.01 9.32
CA ARG A 164 -8.97 -1.56 9.22
C ARG A 164 -8.67 -1.10 7.80
N LYS A 165 -7.81 -1.82 7.08
CA LYS A 165 -7.50 -1.55 5.67
C LYS A 165 -8.76 -1.58 4.79
N GLN A 166 -9.64 -2.57 4.99
CA GLN A 166 -10.89 -2.64 4.24
C GLN A 166 -11.82 -1.45 4.54
N GLU A 167 -11.90 -1.03 5.80
CA GLU A 167 -12.67 0.16 6.19
C GLU A 167 -12.16 1.40 5.47
N ILE A 168 -10.84 1.66 5.50
CA ILE A 168 -10.20 2.80 4.83
C ILE A 168 -10.48 2.78 3.33
N LEU A 169 -10.19 1.65 2.66
CA LEU A 169 -10.39 1.52 1.22
C LEU A 169 -11.86 1.68 0.79
N SER A 170 -12.80 1.42 1.67
CA SER A 170 -14.24 1.64 1.39
C SER A 170 -14.65 3.11 1.37
N THR A 171 -13.80 4.01 1.87
CA THR A 171 -14.03 5.45 1.96
C THR A 171 -13.26 6.28 0.92
N LEU A 172 -12.31 5.67 0.24
CA LEU A 172 -11.50 6.27 -0.84
C LEU A 172 -12.17 6.06 -2.21
#